data_31f75c933e1407af3bde138008d7bfe5
#
_entry.id   31f75c933e1407af3bde138008d7bfe5
#
_cell.length_a   1.000
_cell.length_b   1.000
_cell.length_c   1.000
_cell.angle_alpha   90.00
_cell.angle_beta   90.00
_cell.angle_gamma   90.00
#
_symmetry.space_group_name_H-M   'P 1'
#
loop_
_entity.id
_entity.type
_entity.pdbx_description
1 polymer ?
#
loop_
_entity_poly.entity_id
_entity_poly.type
_entity_poly.pdbx_seq_one_letter_code
_entity_poly.pdbx_strand_id
1 'polypeptide(L)'
;MSEERVTIGVAEGVAHVRLNRPDKMNALDGEMFAALAAAIERLRTMQGVRVVVLSGAGKAFCAGLDRDLFARMASGAPTGLPDDLATRTHGLANLPQQVAWGWRELPIPVIAAVHGAALGGGLQVALGADIRYVAPDAKLSILEVKWGLVPDMAGFALLRSLARGDVIRELAMTGRVFSGAEAVPLGLATAVYPDPLQAAMRSAAEIAARSPHAVRGIKRLANFTEDASAAEVLLAESKEQTAIIGSPNQVEAILAGVQGRAGRFAEAE
;
A
#
# COMPACT_ATOMS: atom_id res chain seq x y z
N MET A 1 -18.20 1.35 23.07
CA MET A 1 -17.83 1.97 21.76
C MET A 1 -16.85 1.01 21.13
N SER A 2 -17.13 0.49 19.93
CA SER A 2 -16.15 -0.35 19.21
C SER A 2 -14.94 0.53 18.90
N GLU A 3 -13.73 0.03 19.19
CA GLU A 3 -12.50 0.73 18.80
C GLU A 3 -12.46 0.89 17.28
N GLU A 4 -12.00 2.05 16.81
CA GLU A 4 -11.86 2.36 15.39
C GLU A 4 -10.91 1.35 14.72
N ARG A 5 -11.37 0.64 13.67
CA ARG A 5 -10.60 -0.41 12.97
C ARG A 5 -9.33 0.09 12.29
N VAL A 6 -9.33 1.35 11.86
CA VAL A 6 -8.18 2.02 11.22
C VAL A 6 -8.04 3.40 11.83
N THR A 7 -6.87 3.72 12.32
CA THR A 7 -6.56 5.05 12.85
C THR A 7 -5.65 5.81 11.89
N ILE A 8 -5.82 7.14 11.80
CA ILE A 8 -4.99 8.03 11.00
C ILE A 8 -4.48 9.16 11.89
N GLY A 9 -3.18 9.19 12.12
CA GLY A 9 -2.47 10.31 12.74
C GLY A 9 -1.68 11.07 11.70
N VAL A 10 -1.71 12.41 11.72
CA VAL A 10 -0.97 13.24 10.76
C VAL A 10 0.01 14.13 11.52
N ALA A 11 1.27 14.10 11.13
CA ALA A 11 2.32 14.97 11.64
C ALA A 11 3.31 15.27 10.52
N GLU A 12 3.73 16.53 10.37
CA GLU A 12 4.80 16.96 9.44
C GLU A 12 4.63 16.45 7.99
N GLY A 13 3.39 16.42 7.50
CA GLY A 13 3.08 15.93 6.15
C GLY A 13 3.04 14.42 5.99
N VAL A 14 3.25 13.66 7.06
CA VAL A 14 3.18 12.19 7.07
C VAL A 14 1.87 11.74 7.73
N ALA A 15 1.06 10.98 7.02
CA ALA A 15 -0.10 10.29 7.56
C ALA A 15 0.28 8.87 7.99
N HIS A 16 0.26 8.59 9.29
CA HIS A 16 0.41 7.25 9.82
C HIS A 16 -0.96 6.57 9.90
N VAL A 17 -1.20 5.66 8.99
CA VAL A 17 -2.40 4.80 8.93
C VAL A 17 -2.09 3.49 9.61
N ARG A 18 -2.87 3.13 10.62
CA ARG A 18 -2.64 1.93 11.39
C ARG A 18 -3.88 1.05 11.44
N LEU A 19 -3.77 -0.20 10.99
CA LEU A 19 -4.78 -1.22 11.23
C LEU A 19 -4.83 -1.45 12.75
N ASN A 20 -6.01 -1.34 13.36
CA ASN A 20 -6.15 -1.24 14.80
C ASN A 20 -7.16 -2.26 15.36
N ARG A 21 -6.82 -3.54 15.21
CA ARG A 21 -7.52 -4.69 15.80
C ARG A 21 -6.50 -5.71 16.31
N PRO A 22 -5.63 -5.31 17.27
CA PRO A 22 -4.45 -6.08 17.67
C PRO A 22 -4.78 -7.44 18.30
N ASP A 23 -5.92 -7.58 18.97
CA ASP A 23 -6.44 -8.81 19.56
C ASP A 23 -6.71 -9.91 18.54
N LYS A 24 -7.03 -9.54 17.30
CA LYS A 24 -7.26 -10.44 16.15
C LYS A 24 -6.14 -10.32 15.10
N MET A 25 -4.94 -9.82 15.47
CA MET A 25 -3.83 -9.59 14.54
C MET A 25 -4.26 -8.82 13.28
N ASN A 26 -5.12 -7.83 13.44
CA ASN A 26 -5.65 -6.96 12.38
C ASN A 26 -6.36 -7.73 11.26
N ALA A 27 -7.00 -8.87 11.57
CA ALA A 27 -7.74 -9.66 10.60
C ALA A 27 -8.89 -8.85 9.97
N LEU A 28 -9.13 -9.12 8.69
CA LEU A 28 -10.08 -8.42 7.84
C LEU A 28 -11.49 -8.95 8.07
N ASP A 29 -12.29 -8.24 8.85
CA ASP A 29 -13.74 -8.38 8.93
C ASP A 29 -14.42 -7.31 8.07
N GLY A 30 -15.76 -7.34 7.97
CA GLY A 30 -16.50 -6.36 7.17
C GLY A 30 -16.24 -4.90 7.60
N GLU A 31 -16.09 -4.65 8.91
CA GLU A 31 -15.77 -3.32 9.44
C GLU A 31 -14.35 -2.88 9.05
N MET A 32 -13.38 -3.80 9.03
CA MET A 32 -12.00 -3.49 8.60
C MET A 32 -11.95 -3.18 7.09
N PHE A 33 -12.67 -3.92 6.25
CA PHE A 33 -12.80 -3.59 4.82
C PHE A 33 -13.38 -2.19 4.62
N ALA A 34 -14.49 -1.87 5.29
CA ALA A 34 -15.10 -0.56 5.20
C ALA A 34 -14.18 0.55 5.70
N ALA A 35 -13.50 0.34 6.83
CA ALA A 35 -12.60 1.32 7.43
C ALA A 35 -11.36 1.60 6.56
N LEU A 36 -10.77 0.56 5.94
CA LEU A 36 -9.64 0.72 5.00
C LEU A 36 -10.07 1.49 3.74
N ALA A 37 -11.22 1.15 3.15
CA ALA A 37 -11.73 1.87 1.99
C ALA A 37 -12.01 3.35 2.33
N ALA A 38 -12.64 3.63 3.47
CA ALA A 38 -12.89 4.99 3.94
C ALA A 38 -11.59 5.76 4.23
N ALA A 39 -10.56 5.10 4.78
CA ALA A 39 -9.25 5.70 5.01
C ALA A 39 -8.59 6.12 3.69
N ILE A 40 -8.63 5.27 2.66
CA ILE A 40 -8.10 5.57 1.32
C ILE A 40 -8.83 6.79 0.72
N GLU A 41 -10.16 6.81 0.74
CA GLU A 41 -10.93 7.94 0.21
C GLU A 41 -10.64 9.24 0.97
N ARG A 42 -10.56 9.18 2.29
CA ARG A 42 -10.19 10.33 3.11
C ARG A 42 -8.82 10.89 2.76
N LEU A 43 -7.82 10.01 2.57
CA LEU A 43 -6.45 10.41 2.22
C LEU A 43 -6.33 10.97 0.80
N ARG A 44 -7.21 10.58 -0.13
CA ARG A 44 -7.23 11.07 -1.52
C ARG A 44 -7.40 12.60 -1.57
N THR A 45 -8.17 13.15 -0.65
CA THR A 45 -8.51 14.58 -0.61
C THR A 45 -7.94 15.32 0.60
N MET A 46 -7.22 14.63 1.49
CA MET A 46 -6.69 15.23 2.72
C MET A 46 -5.55 16.19 2.41
N GLN A 47 -5.77 17.47 2.71
CA GLN A 47 -4.76 18.51 2.54
C GLN A 47 -3.62 18.37 3.55
N GLY A 48 -2.42 18.80 3.16
CA GLY A 48 -1.23 18.77 4.02
C GLY A 48 -0.60 17.39 4.19
N VAL A 49 -1.14 16.32 3.57
CA VAL A 49 -0.54 14.99 3.56
C VAL A 49 0.29 14.79 2.30
N ARG A 50 1.55 14.43 2.48
CA ARG A 50 2.54 14.23 1.41
C ARG A 50 2.97 12.78 1.24
N VAL A 51 2.89 11.98 2.31
CA VAL A 51 3.27 10.55 2.34
C VAL A 51 2.37 9.81 3.33
N VAL A 52 2.06 8.56 3.02
CA VAL A 52 1.36 7.63 3.92
C VAL A 52 2.33 6.57 4.42
N VAL A 53 2.32 6.30 5.72
CA VAL A 53 2.92 5.09 6.32
C VAL A 53 1.79 4.18 6.78
N LEU A 54 1.74 2.96 6.24
CA LEU A 54 0.74 1.94 6.56
C LEU A 54 1.35 0.87 7.46
N SER A 55 0.77 0.61 8.63
CA SER A 55 1.26 -0.38 9.60
C SER A 55 0.12 -1.12 10.30
N GLY A 56 0.45 -2.14 11.08
CA GLY A 56 -0.49 -2.83 11.96
C GLY A 56 -0.22 -2.56 13.44
N ALA A 57 -1.25 -2.49 14.26
CA ALA A 57 -1.12 -2.46 15.70
C ALA A 57 -0.82 -3.86 16.27
N GLY A 58 -0.09 -3.93 17.38
CA GLY A 58 0.17 -5.18 18.10
C GLY A 58 1.20 -6.08 17.43
N LYS A 59 0.90 -7.38 17.31
CA LYS A 59 1.88 -8.43 16.97
C LYS A 59 2.06 -8.67 15.47
N ALA A 60 1.21 -8.09 14.61
CA ALA A 60 1.20 -8.38 13.19
C ALA A 60 0.75 -7.18 12.36
N PHE A 61 1.16 -7.14 11.12
CA PHE A 61 0.61 -6.21 10.14
C PHE A 61 -0.87 -6.54 9.87
N CYS A 62 -1.16 -7.75 9.34
CA CYS A 62 -2.52 -8.24 9.12
C CYS A 62 -2.53 -9.75 8.85
N ALA A 63 -3.32 -10.49 9.62
CA ALA A 63 -3.42 -11.95 9.49
C ALA A 63 -4.30 -12.43 8.33
N GLY A 64 -4.83 -11.52 7.49
CA GLY A 64 -5.74 -11.84 6.39
C GLY A 64 -7.19 -11.90 6.82
N LEU A 65 -8.01 -12.65 6.09
CA LEU A 65 -9.44 -12.73 6.32
C LEU A 65 -9.77 -13.27 7.72
N ASP A 66 -10.74 -12.66 8.40
CA ASP A 66 -11.18 -13.09 9.72
C ASP A 66 -11.78 -14.50 9.69
N ARG A 67 -11.49 -15.31 10.71
CA ARG A 67 -11.99 -16.69 10.82
C ARG A 67 -13.50 -16.76 10.88
N ASP A 68 -14.17 -15.77 11.45
CA ASP A 68 -15.60 -15.70 11.52
C ASP A 68 -16.24 -15.52 10.14
N LEU A 69 -15.55 -14.83 9.20
CA LEU A 69 -15.99 -14.77 7.80
C LEU A 69 -15.89 -16.12 7.09
N PHE A 70 -14.83 -16.90 7.33
CA PHE A 70 -14.75 -18.28 6.80
C PHE A 70 -15.87 -19.15 7.32
N ALA A 71 -16.21 -19.06 8.60
CA ALA A 71 -17.32 -19.82 9.18
C ALA A 71 -18.68 -19.43 8.55
N ARG A 72 -18.89 -18.14 8.29
CA ARG A 72 -20.08 -17.64 7.58
C ARG A 72 -20.12 -18.13 6.13
N MET A 73 -19.02 -18.05 5.39
CA MET A 73 -18.92 -18.59 4.03
C MET A 73 -19.28 -20.08 3.99
N ALA A 74 -18.73 -20.88 4.90
CA ALA A 74 -18.99 -22.31 4.96
C ALA A 74 -20.44 -22.65 5.31
N SER A 75 -21.15 -21.81 6.05
CA SER A 75 -22.55 -21.99 6.43
C SER A 75 -23.55 -21.33 5.47
N GLY A 76 -23.08 -20.60 4.46
CA GLY A 76 -23.94 -19.79 3.58
C GLY A 76 -24.57 -18.57 4.25
N ALA A 77 -24.05 -18.17 5.43
CA ALA A 77 -24.53 -16.99 6.13
C ALA A 77 -23.97 -15.69 5.49
N PRO A 78 -24.69 -14.55 5.59
CA PRO A 78 -24.24 -13.29 5.05
C PRO A 78 -22.86 -12.89 5.61
N THR A 79 -21.91 -12.57 4.73
CA THR A 79 -20.53 -12.20 5.11
C THR A 79 -20.37 -10.70 5.35
N GLY A 80 -21.29 -9.88 4.85
CA GLY A 80 -21.15 -8.42 4.79
C GLY A 80 -20.23 -7.95 3.64
N LEU A 81 -19.73 -8.88 2.81
CA LEU A 81 -19.03 -8.59 1.56
C LEU A 81 -20.04 -8.67 0.38
N PRO A 82 -19.73 -8.05 -0.77
CA PRO A 82 -20.59 -8.17 -1.96
C PRO A 82 -20.76 -9.62 -2.41
N ASP A 83 -21.99 -10.01 -2.74
CA ASP A 83 -22.30 -11.34 -3.28
C ASP A 83 -21.76 -11.51 -4.71
N ASP A 84 -21.77 -10.44 -5.51
CA ASP A 84 -21.16 -10.39 -6.85
C ASP A 84 -19.87 -9.58 -6.81
N LEU A 85 -18.75 -10.30 -6.84
CA LEU A 85 -17.42 -9.71 -6.88
C LEU A 85 -17.04 -9.16 -8.28
N ALA A 86 -17.84 -9.43 -9.32
CA ALA A 86 -17.61 -8.86 -10.66
C ALA A 86 -18.08 -7.40 -10.75
N THR A 87 -19.03 -6.98 -9.92
CA THR A 87 -19.48 -5.58 -9.87
C THR A 87 -18.40 -4.64 -9.38
N ARG A 88 -18.11 -3.59 -10.16
CA ARG A 88 -17.15 -2.52 -9.79
C ARG A 88 -17.81 -1.47 -8.92
N THR A 89 -17.30 -1.27 -7.72
CA THR A 89 -17.84 -0.33 -6.74
C THR A 89 -16.90 0.83 -6.43
N HIS A 90 -15.63 0.73 -6.85
CA HIS A 90 -14.57 1.70 -6.58
C HIS A 90 -13.70 1.84 -7.84
N GLY A 91 -14.18 2.55 -8.85
CA GLY A 91 -13.47 2.68 -10.13
C GLY A 91 -13.25 1.32 -10.81
N LEU A 92 -12.01 0.89 -10.95
CA LEU A 92 -11.63 -0.41 -11.51
C LEU A 92 -11.83 -1.57 -10.53
N ALA A 93 -12.00 -1.28 -9.24
CA ALA A 93 -12.02 -2.27 -8.16
C ALA A 93 -13.42 -2.53 -7.59
N ASN A 94 -13.62 -3.71 -6.99
CA ASN A 94 -14.67 -3.94 -6.01
C ASN A 94 -14.18 -3.60 -4.60
N LEU A 95 -15.01 -3.67 -3.56
CA LEU A 95 -14.62 -3.33 -2.19
C LEU A 95 -13.42 -4.16 -1.67
N PRO A 96 -13.38 -5.52 -1.78
CA PRO A 96 -12.20 -6.30 -1.42
C PRO A 96 -10.92 -5.90 -2.16
N GLN A 97 -11.00 -5.56 -3.43
CA GLN A 97 -9.86 -5.10 -4.21
C GLN A 97 -9.41 -3.68 -3.81
N GLN A 98 -10.36 -2.81 -3.50
CA GLN A 98 -10.09 -1.41 -3.14
C GLN A 98 -9.15 -1.28 -1.94
N VAL A 99 -9.27 -2.14 -0.94
CA VAL A 99 -8.44 -2.04 0.28
C VAL A 99 -6.96 -2.41 0.06
N ALA A 100 -6.64 -2.94 -1.13
CA ALA A 100 -5.26 -3.14 -1.58
C ALA A 100 -4.91 -2.22 -2.75
N TRP A 101 -5.72 -2.21 -3.81
CA TRP A 101 -5.48 -1.41 -5.01
C TRP A 101 -5.52 0.10 -4.76
N GLY A 102 -6.39 0.57 -3.89
CA GLY A 102 -6.57 2.00 -3.61
C GLY A 102 -5.31 2.70 -3.07
N TRP A 103 -4.41 1.99 -2.38
CA TRP A 103 -3.13 2.54 -1.94
C TRP A 103 -2.23 2.91 -3.12
N ARG A 104 -2.23 2.07 -4.16
CA ARG A 104 -1.51 2.36 -5.40
C ARG A 104 -2.07 3.58 -6.14
N GLU A 105 -3.41 3.74 -6.13
CA GLU A 105 -4.08 4.84 -6.82
C GLU A 105 -4.01 6.18 -6.08
N LEU A 106 -3.60 6.21 -4.80
CA LEU A 106 -3.41 7.48 -4.11
C LEU A 106 -2.37 8.34 -4.85
N PRO A 107 -2.60 9.66 -4.97
CA PRO A 107 -1.66 10.55 -5.66
C PRO A 107 -0.35 10.76 -4.88
N ILE A 108 -0.29 10.33 -3.62
CA ILE A 108 0.84 10.46 -2.70
C ILE A 108 1.48 9.09 -2.43
N PRO A 109 2.80 9.02 -2.16
CA PRO A 109 3.48 7.77 -1.84
C PRO A 109 2.92 7.07 -0.61
N VAL A 110 2.94 5.74 -0.66
CA VAL A 110 2.55 4.86 0.46
C VAL A 110 3.70 3.92 0.78
N ILE A 111 4.11 3.87 2.05
CA ILE A 111 5.13 2.97 2.56
C ILE A 111 4.48 1.99 3.52
N ALA A 112 4.48 0.71 3.22
CA ALA A 112 4.04 -0.33 4.15
C ALA A 112 5.19 -0.75 5.07
N ALA A 113 4.92 -0.75 6.37
CA ALA A 113 5.80 -1.24 7.43
C ALA A 113 5.26 -2.57 7.95
N VAL A 114 5.83 -3.68 7.50
CA VAL A 114 5.30 -5.02 7.73
C VAL A 114 6.12 -5.75 8.79
N HIS A 115 5.47 -6.11 9.89
CA HIS A 115 6.04 -6.92 10.96
C HIS A 115 5.12 -8.09 11.33
N GLY A 116 5.67 -9.09 11.99
CA GLY A 116 4.93 -10.25 12.49
C GLY A 116 4.30 -11.07 11.36
N ALA A 117 3.05 -10.85 11.03
CA ALA A 117 2.37 -11.59 9.97
C ALA A 117 1.69 -10.67 8.95
N ALA A 118 1.82 -11.00 7.65
CA ALA A 118 1.02 -10.47 6.56
C ALA A 118 0.61 -11.64 5.67
N LEU A 119 -0.61 -12.16 5.87
CA LEU A 119 -1.08 -13.41 5.29
C LEU A 119 -2.31 -13.19 4.40
N GLY A 120 -2.34 -13.84 3.24
CA GLY A 120 -3.46 -13.76 2.31
C GLY A 120 -3.83 -12.31 1.98
N GLY A 121 -5.08 -11.90 2.24
CA GLY A 121 -5.53 -10.53 2.05
C GLY A 121 -4.68 -9.49 2.78
N GLY A 122 -4.06 -9.84 3.92
CA GLY A 122 -3.14 -8.94 4.62
C GLY A 122 -1.86 -8.67 3.84
N LEU A 123 -1.31 -9.67 3.14
CA LEU A 123 -0.20 -9.45 2.22
C LEU A 123 -0.66 -8.60 1.02
N GLN A 124 -1.84 -8.88 0.46
CA GLN A 124 -2.36 -8.12 -0.68
C GLN A 124 -2.54 -6.63 -0.33
N VAL A 125 -2.99 -6.30 0.89
CA VAL A 125 -3.03 -4.90 1.38
C VAL A 125 -1.63 -4.27 1.38
N ALA A 126 -0.61 -4.98 1.86
CA ALA A 126 0.77 -4.49 1.86
C ALA A 126 1.36 -4.32 0.45
N LEU A 127 0.98 -5.18 -0.51
CA LEU A 127 1.42 -5.11 -1.91
C LEU A 127 0.92 -3.85 -2.62
N GLY A 128 -0.18 -3.25 -2.19
CA GLY A 128 -0.69 -1.99 -2.74
C GLY A 128 0.18 -0.77 -2.43
N ALA A 129 1.09 -0.85 -1.47
CA ALA A 129 2.03 0.23 -1.16
C ALA A 129 3.12 0.35 -2.23
N ASP A 130 3.64 1.56 -2.43
CA ASP A 130 4.76 1.83 -3.36
C ASP A 130 6.07 1.23 -2.84
N ILE A 131 6.29 1.32 -1.54
CA ILE A 131 7.49 0.84 -0.85
C ILE A 131 7.06 -0.11 0.27
N ARG A 132 7.76 -1.22 0.45
CA ARG A 132 7.50 -2.22 1.50
C ARG A 132 8.76 -2.49 2.29
N TYR A 133 8.75 -2.08 3.57
CA TYR A 133 9.78 -2.46 4.54
C TYR A 133 9.25 -3.57 5.42
N VAL A 134 10.03 -4.61 5.61
CA VAL A 134 9.60 -5.82 6.33
C VAL A 134 10.56 -6.17 7.46
N ALA A 135 10.04 -6.70 8.56
CA ALA A 135 10.87 -7.32 9.58
C ALA A 135 11.48 -8.63 9.05
N PRO A 136 12.73 -8.98 9.39
CA PRO A 136 13.40 -10.16 8.82
C PRO A 136 12.67 -11.48 9.12
N ASP A 137 12.02 -11.57 10.27
CA ASP A 137 11.27 -12.72 10.77
C ASP A 137 9.76 -12.64 10.47
N ALA A 138 9.31 -11.62 9.76
CA ALA A 138 7.91 -11.52 9.36
C ALA A 138 7.48 -12.74 8.55
N LYS A 139 6.25 -13.22 8.80
CA LYS A 139 5.65 -14.36 8.11
C LYS A 139 4.74 -13.85 7.01
N LEU A 140 5.10 -14.10 5.78
CA LEU A 140 4.39 -13.65 4.59
C LEU A 140 3.86 -14.85 3.82
N SER A 141 2.67 -14.76 3.23
CA SER A 141 2.13 -15.82 2.37
C SER A 141 0.99 -15.31 1.49
N ILE A 142 0.94 -15.81 0.26
CA ILE A 142 -0.26 -15.79 -0.60
C ILE A 142 -1.08 -17.03 -0.20
N LEU A 143 -1.93 -16.89 0.83
CA LEU A 143 -2.45 -18.03 1.59
C LEU A 143 -3.80 -18.55 1.11
N GLU A 144 -4.42 -17.90 0.15
CA GLU A 144 -5.81 -18.13 -0.29
C GLU A 144 -6.08 -19.58 -0.68
N VAL A 145 -5.15 -20.22 -1.37
CA VAL A 145 -5.28 -21.61 -1.83
C VAL A 145 -5.50 -22.61 -0.70
N LYS A 146 -4.99 -22.34 0.50
CA LYS A 146 -5.22 -23.15 1.70
C LYS A 146 -6.71 -23.24 2.08
N TRP A 147 -7.47 -22.25 1.69
CA TRP A 147 -8.90 -22.13 1.97
C TRP A 147 -9.76 -22.43 0.72
N GLY A 148 -9.15 -22.94 -0.35
CA GLY A 148 -9.84 -23.19 -1.61
C GLY A 148 -10.25 -21.91 -2.35
N LEU A 149 -9.56 -20.80 -2.08
CA LEU A 149 -9.78 -19.49 -2.68
C LEU A 149 -8.63 -19.11 -3.61
N VAL A 150 -8.85 -18.07 -4.41
CA VAL A 150 -7.81 -17.41 -5.20
C VAL A 150 -7.52 -16.01 -4.60
N PRO A 151 -6.30 -15.46 -4.80
CA PRO A 151 -5.99 -14.09 -4.42
C PRO A 151 -6.81 -13.10 -5.25
N ASP A 152 -7.88 -12.54 -4.67
CA ASP A 152 -8.86 -11.69 -5.37
C ASP A 152 -8.94 -10.25 -4.86
N MET A 153 -8.04 -9.87 -3.94
CA MET A 153 -7.92 -8.50 -3.44
C MET A 153 -6.84 -7.72 -4.22
N ALA A 154 -6.91 -7.70 -5.55
CA ALA A 154 -5.93 -7.13 -6.48
C ALA A 154 -4.55 -7.83 -6.46
N GLY A 155 -4.38 -8.97 -5.81
CA GLY A 155 -3.09 -9.64 -5.65
C GLY A 155 -2.35 -9.86 -6.95
N PHE A 156 -2.99 -10.45 -7.97
CA PHE A 156 -2.34 -10.69 -9.27
C PHE A 156 -2.05 -9.41 -10.05
N ALA A 157 -2.93 -8.41 -9.95
CA ALA A 157 -2.72 -7.12 -10.60
C ALA A 157 -1.49 -6.38 -10.02
N LEU A 158 -1.23 -6.54 -8.72
CA LEU A 158 -0.08 -5.95 -8.03
C LEU A 158 1.20 -6.79 -8.18
N LEU A 159 1.08 -8.13 -8.10
CA LEU A 159 2.23 -9.04 -8.15
C LEU A 159 2.94 -9.04 -9.49
N ARG A 160 2.20 -8.85 -10.61
CA ARG A 160 2.74 -8.97 -11.97
C ARG A 160 3.91 -8.03 -12.27
N SER A 161 3.97 -6.88 -11.59
CA SER A 161 5.06 -5.90 -11.73
C SER A 161 6.15 -6.03 -10.66
N LEU A 162 5.94 -6.87 -9.63
CA LEU A 162 6.85 -7.01 -8.49
C LEU A 162 7.73 -8.24 -8.58
N ALA A 163 7.21 -9.35 -9.08
CA ALA A 163 7.91 -10.64 -9.06
C ALA A 163 7.80 -11.38 -10.40
N ARG A 164 8.74 -12.30 -10.63
CA ARG A 164 8.68 -13.18 -11.80
C ARG A 164 7.43 -14.06 -11.76
N GLY A 165 6.89 -14.37 -12.94
CA GLY A 165 5.67 -15.16 -13.06
C GLY A 165 5.74 -16.58 -12.49
N ASP A 166 6.90 -17.22 -12.49
CA ASP A 166 7.12 -18.53 -11.86
C ASP A 166 7.09 -18.45 -10.32
N VAL A 167 7.66 -17.40 -9.75
CA VAL A 167 7.62 -17.12 -8.31
C VAL A 167 6.19 -16.87 -7.85
N ILE A 168 5.43 -16.04 -8.58
CA ILE A 168 4.02 -15.78 -8.27
C ILE A 168 3.21 -17.08 -8.25
N ARG A 169 3.39 -17.93 -9.29
CA ARG A 169 2.68 -19.21 -9.37
C ARG A 169 3.05 -20.16 -8.24
N GLU A 170 4.35 -20.30 -7.95
CA GLU A 170 4.83 -21.15 -6.85
C GLU A 170 4.20 -20.70 -5.52
N LEU A 171 4.31 -19.43 -5.16
CA LEU A 171 3.79 -18.91 -3.91
C LEU A 171 2.26 -18.99 -3.81
N ALA A 172 1.54 -18.65 -4.89
CA ALA A 172 0.09 -18.68 -4.89
C ALA A 172 -0.49 -20.10 -4.92
N MET A 173 0.14 -21.04 -5.63
CA MET A 173 -0.34 -22.43 -5.73
C MET A 173 0.00 -23.28 -4.51
N THR A 174 1.11 -22.99 -3.84
CA THR A 174 1.51 -23.72 -2.62
C THR A 174 0.97 -23.10 -1.34
N GLY A 175 0.74 -21.80 -1.33
CA GLY A 175 0.39 -21.04 -0.13
C GLY A 175 1.46 -21.11 0.95
N ARG A 176 2.74 -21.44 0.58
CA ARG A 176 3.80 -21.54 1.58
C ARG A 176 4.05 -20.20 2.27
N VAL A 177 4.45 -20.30 3.51
CA VAL A 177 4.94 -19.15 4.27
C VAL A 177 6.41 -18.92 3.93
N PHE A 178 6.77 -17.67 3.70
CA PHE A 178 8.14 -17.22 3.53
C PHE A 178 8.45 -16.09 4.51
N SER A 179 9.74 -15.90 4.80
CA SER A 179 10.20 -14.88 5.74
C SER A 179 10.30 -13.50 5.10
N GLY A 180 10.36 -12.44 5.93
CA GLY A 180 10.67 -11.10 5.43
C GLY A 180 12.04 -11.04 4.76
N ALA A 181 13.02 -11.83 5.24
CA ALA A 181 14.33 -11.93 4.61
C ALA A 181 14.25 -12.54 3.20
N GLU A 182 13.36 -13.52 2.96
CA GLU A 182 13.11 -14.08 1.62
C GLU A 182 12.32 -13.12 0.71
N ALA A 183 11.52 -12.21 1.27
CA ALA A 183 10.65 -11.34 0.49
C ALA A 183 11.41 -10.41 -0.46
N VAL A 184 12.63 -9.97 -0.10
CA VAL A 184 13.45 -9.08 -0.94
C VAL A 184 13.93 -9.81 -2.21
N PRO A 185 14.62 -10.96 -2.16
CA PRO A 185 15.03 -11.65 -3.38
C PRO A 185 13.85 -12.17 -4.22
N LEU A 186 12.66 -12.35 -3.62
CA LEU A 186 11.43 -12.70 -4.34
C LEU A 186 10.78 -11.49 -5.03
N GLY A 187 11.24 -10.24 -4.78
CA GLY A 187 10.68 -9.02 -5.34
C GLY A 187 9.47 -8.47 -4.57
N LEU A 188 9.11 -9.09 -3.44
CA LEU A 188 7.89 -8.74 -2.69
C LEU A 188 8.11 -7.71 -1.59
N ALA A 189 9.36 -7.39 -1.27
CA ALA A 189 9.73 -6.32 -0.35
C ALA A 189 10.87 -5.47 -0.92
N THR A 190 10.90 -4.19 -0.55
CA THR A 190 11.95 -3.24 -0.95
C THR A 190 13.20 -3.44 -0.11
N ALA A 191 13.05 -3.61 1.21
CA ALA A 191 14.16 -3.79 2.13
C ALA A 191 13.71 -4.46 3.44
N VAL A 192 14.70 -5.02 4.14
CA VAL A 192 14.53 -5.63 5.48
C VAL A 192 15.06 -4.67 6.53
N TYR A 193 14.27 -4.46 7.59
CA TYR A 193 14.68 -3.69 8.77
C TYR A 193 14.21 -4.39 10.04
N PRO A 194 15.03 -4.43 11.11
CA PRO A 194 14.59 -4.94 12.42
C PRO A 194 13.34 -4.21 12.95
N ASP A 195 13.27 -2.90 12.73
CA ASP A 195 12.09 -2.07 12.99
C ASP A 195 11.63 -1.40 11.67
N PRO A 196 10.72 -2.07 10.93
CA PRO A 196 10.24 -1.54 9.65
C PRO A 196 9.40 -0.27 9.81
N LEU A 197 8.72 -0.06 10.95
CA LEU A 197 7.95 1.15 11.19
C LEU A 197 8.87 2.36 11.35
N GLN A 198 9.91 2.24 12.16
CA GLN A 198 10.89 3.32 12.33
C GLN A 198 11.56 3.65 10.98
N ALA A 199 11.93 2.64 10.18
CA ALA A 199 12.52 2.84 8.87
C ALA A 199 11.54 3.55 7.92
N ALA A 200 10.27 3.13 7.90
CA ALA A 200 9.22 3.74 7.08
C ALA A 200 8.98 5.21 7.46
N MET A 201 8.93 5.52 8.75
CA MET A 201 8.75 6.90 9.23
C MET A 201 9.93 7.80 8.83
N ARG A 202 11.19 7.30 8.88
CA ARG A 202 12.36 8.06 8.40
C ARG A 202 12.26 8.34 6.90
N SER A 203 12.01 7.33 6.08
CA SER A 203 11.87 7.52 4.64
C SER A 203 10.68 8.40 4.29
N ALA A 204 9.57 8.30 5.03
CA ALA A 204 8.42 9.17 4.85
C ALA A 204 8.77 10.65 5.13
N ALA A 205 9.51 10.93 6.18
CA ALA A 205 9.97 12.29 6.50
C ALA A 205 10.89 12.84 5.40
N GLU A 206 11.82 12.02 4.87
CA GLU A 206 12.70 12.39 3.76
C GLU A 206 11.90 12.71 2.49
N ILE A 207 10.89 11.91 2.15
CA ILE A 207 10.03 12.14 0.98
C ILE A 207 9.15 13.36 1.20
N ALA A 208 8.56 13.54 2.38
CA ALA A 208 7.70 14.68 2.72
C ALA A 208 8.48 16.02 2.64
N ALA A 209 9.80 15.99 2.83
CA ALA A 209 10.69 17.14 2.68
C ALA A 209 11.06 17.48 1.21
N ARG A 210 10.54 16.75 0.22
CA ARG A 210 10.75 17.01 -1.21
C ARG A 210 9.58 17.79 -1.82
N SER A 211 9.78 18.30 -3.04
CA SER A 211 8.72 18.95 -3.82
C SER A 211 7.55 17.98 -4.02
N PRO A 212 6.32 18.28 -3.52
CA PRO A 212 5.20 17.37 -3.64
C PRO A 212 4.77 17.16 -5.09
N HIS A 213 4.94 18.15 -5.98
CA HIS A 213 4.67 17.99 -7.41
C HIS A 213 5.58 16.96 -8.05
N ALA A 214 6.89 17.01 -7.76
CA ALA A 214 7.85 16.04 -8.27
C ALA A 214 7.57 14.63 -7.74
N VAL A 215 7.32 14.49 -6.44
CA VAL A 215 7.01 13.20 -5.82
C VAL A 215 5.75 12.56 -6.41
N ARG A 216 4.67 13.33 -6.57
CA ARG A 216 3.42 12.86 -7.20
C ARG A 216 3.65 12.51 -8.68
N GLY A 217 4.42 13.32 -9.43
CA GLY A 217 4.79 13.03 -10.82
C GLY A 217 5.57 11.72 -10.96
N ILE A 218 6.53 11.47 -10.08
CA ILE A 218 7.29 10.20 -10.04
C ILE A 218 6.34 9.01 -9.82
N LYS A 219 5.40 9.11 -8.87
CA LYS A 219 4.45 8.02 -8.64
C LYS A 219 3.53 7.80 -9.83
N ARG A 220 3.01 8.86 -10.47
CA ARG A 220 2.20 8.72 -11.70
C ARG A 220 2.97 8.01 -12.80
N LEU A 221 4.21 8.40 -13.06
CA LEU A 221 5.08 7.77 -14.06
C LEU A 221 5.34 6.30 -13.71
N ALA A 222 5.73 6.01 -12.47
CA ALA A 222 5.98 4.63 -12.03
C ALA A 222 4.74 3.72 -12.22
N ASN A 223 3.55 4.21 -11.88
CA ASN A 223 2.31 3.47 -12.12
C ASN A 223 1.99 3.30 -13.61
N PHE A 224 2.25 4.33 -14.42
CA PHE A 224 1.96 4.33 -15.86
C PHE A 224 2.87 3.37 -16.64
N THR A 225 4.15 3.25 -16.26
CA THR A 225 5.14 2.44 -16.96
C THR A 225 4.83 0.95 -16.98
N GLU A 226 3.99 0.45 -16.09
CA GLU A 226 3.72 -1.00 -15.98
C GLU A 226 2.97 -1.59 -17.17
N ASP A 227 2.17 -0.78 -17.88
CA ASP A 227 1.33 -1.23 -18.98
C ASP A 227 1.60 -0.45 -20.30
N ALA A 228 2.49 0.56 -20.28
CA ALA A 228 2.72 1.45 -21.39
C ALA A 228 3.90 1.02 -22.27
N SER A 229 3.84 1.35 -23.57
CA SER A 229 4.97 1.22 -24.48
C SER A 229 6.07 2.24 -24.18
N ALA A 230 7.30 1.97 -24.61
CA ALA A 230 8.41 2.91 -24.42
C ALA A 230 8.12 4.30 -25.01
N ALA A 231 7.42 4.39 -26.13
CA ALA A 231 7.07 5.69 -26.74
C ALA A 231 6.09 6.48 -25.88
N GLU A 232 5.12 5.83 -25.27
CA GLU A 232 4.17 6.45 -24.35
C GLU A 232 4.85 6.89 -23.07
N VAL A 233 5.76 6.07 -22.52
CA VAL A 233 6.54 6.40 -21.31
C VAL A 233 7.40 7.65 -21.54
N LEU A 234 8.19 7.68 -22.62
CA LEU A 234 9.04 8.82 -22.95
C LEU A 234 8.24 10.13 -23.15
N LEU A 235 7.06 10.03 -23.73
CA LEU A 235 6.13 11.16 -23.86
C LEU A 235 5.57 11.59 -22.50
N ALA A 236 5.20 10.65 -21.65
CA ALA A 236 4.69 10.93 -20.30
C ALA A 236 5.76 11.61 -19.43
N GLU A 237 7.01 11.12 -19.44
CA GLU A 237 8.15 11.76 -18.76
C GLU A 237 8.32 13.21 -19.19
N SER A 238 8.27 13.46 -20.50
CA SER A 238 8.42 14.82 -21.06
C SER A 238 7.29 15.74 -20.61
N LYS A 239 6.05 15.26 -20.55
CA LYS A 239 4.89 16.02 -20.09
C LYS A 239 5.00 16.35 -18.60
N GLU A 240 5.31 15.37 -17.74
CA GLU A 240 5.49 15.57 -16.31
C GLU A 240 6.63 16.58 -16.04
N GLN A 241 7.75 16.42 -16.71
CA GLN A 241 8.89 17.32 -16.55
C GLN A 241 8.56 18.74 -17.01
N THR A 242 7.88 18.91 -18.14
CA THR A 242 7.47 20.22 -18.65
C THR A 242 6.53 20.95 -17.68
N ALA A 243 5.62 20.22 -17.03
CA ALA A 243 4.71 20.80 -16.04
C ALA A 243 5.43 21.28 -14.76
N ILE A 244 6.60 20.72 -14.46
CA ILE A 244 7.36 21.03 -13.23
C ILE A 244 8.42 22.12 -13.46
N ILE A 245 9.12 22.13 -14.59
CA ILE A 245 10.18 23.09 -14.88
C ILE A 245 9.68 24.54 -14.75
N GLY A 246 10.40 25.35 -13.97
CA GLY A 246 10.06 26.75 -13.71
C GLY A 246 8.93 26.96 -12.70
N SER A 247 8.32 25.89 -12.18
CA SER A 247 7.28 26.01 -11.14
C SER A 247 7.88 26.55 -9.82
N PRO A 248 7.07 27.19 -8.96
CA PRO A 248 7.56 27.72 -7.68
C PRO A 248 8.25 26.66 -6.81
N ASN A 249 7.75 25.44 -6.76
CA ASN A 249 8.35 24.35 -5.98
C ASN A 249 9.67 23.85 -6.60
N GLN A 250 9.79 23.86 -7.92
CA GLN A 250 11.05 23.49 -8.58
C GLN A 250 12.13 24.55 -8.37
N VAL A 251 11.79 25.85 -8.47
CA VAL A 251 12.70 26.96 -8.17
C VAL A 251 13.14 26.92 -6.71
N GLU A 252 12.20 26.69 -5.77
CA GLU A 252 12.53 26.53 -4.35
C GLU A 252 13.47 25.34 -4.10
N ALA A 253 13.27 24.22 -4.79
CA ALA A 253 14.16 23.05 -4.66
C ALA A 253 15.60 23.38 -5.07
N ILE A 254 15.79 24.14 -6.16
CA ILE A 254 17.13 24.61 -6.60
C ILE A 254 17.73 25.55 -5.55
N LEU A 255 17.00 26.58 -5.14
CA LEU A 255 17.50 27.58 -4.19
C LEU A 255 17.85 26.95 -2.85
N ALA A 256 17.00 26.08 -2.32
CA ALA A 256 17.25 25.36 -1.08
C ALA A 256 18.52 24.50 -1.19
N GLY A 257 18.67 23.76 -2.31
CA GLY A 257 19.85 22.92 -2.56
C GLY A 257 21.16 23.73 -2.64
N VAL A 258 21.16 24.83 -3.38
CA VAL A 258 22.34 25.73 -3.49
C VAL A 258 22.70 26.37 -2.13
N GLN A 259 21.69 26.71 -1.34
CA GLN A 259 21.86 27.34 -0.03
C GLN A 259 22.10 26.35 1.12
N GLY A 260 22.04 25.04 0.87
CA GLY A 260 22.23 24.00 1.90
C GLY A 260 21.17 24.01 3.01
N ARG A 261 19.93 24.44 2.70
CA ARG A 261 18.81 24.50 3.65
C ARG A 261 17.66 23.58 3.25
N ALA A 262 16.75 23.37 4.17
CA ALA A 262 15.48 22.69 3.86
C ALA A 262 14.63 23.51 2.89
N GLY A 263 13.97 22.83 1.95
CA GLY A 263 13.03 23.44 1.02
C GLY A 263 11.68 23.76 1.71
N ARG A 264 11.05 24.84 1.27
CA ARG A 264 9.71 25.28 1.73
C ARG A 264 8.75 25.18 0.57
N PHE A 265 8.05 24.05 0.47
CA PHE A 265 7.21 23.74 -0.68
C PHE A 265 5.75 24.07 -0.40
N ALA A 266 5.09 24.68 -1.38
CA ALA A 266 3.63 24.78 -1.41
C ALA A 266 3.00 23.40 -1.66
N GLU A 267 1.78 23.20 -1.16
CA GLU A 267 1.03 21.97 -1.41
C GLU A 267 0.75 21.79 -2.91
N ALA A 268 0.73 20.54 -3.36
CA ALA A 268 0.28 20.20 -4.71
C ALA A 268 -1.24 20.03 -4.70
N GLU A 269 -1.90 20.72 -5.62
CA GLU A 269 -3.34 20.62 -5.86
C GLU A 269 -3.75 19.25 -6.42
#